data_bc5c8fc5bbfd6c30473f35577cb15894
#
_entry.id   bc5c8fc5bbfd6c30473f35577cb15894
#
_cell.length_a   1.000
_cell.length_b   1.000
_cell.length_c   1.000
_cell.angle_alpha   90.00
_cell.angle_beta   90.00
_cell.angle_gamma   90.00
#
_symmetry.space_group_name_H-M   'P 1'
#
loop_
_entity.id
_entity.type
_entity.pdbx_description
1 polymer ?
#
loop_
_entity_poly.entity_id
_entity_poly.type
_entity_poly.pdbx_seq_one_letter_code
_entity_poly.pdbx_strand_id
1 'polypeptide(L)'
;LYDITEKKIYQKEIENQANNDFLTGLFNRMRCEQDLGQFIRKTREKDATGALLYMGLDDFKHINDGLGHQYGDILLKAISHSLRRIDGIENTCYRMGGDEFVVIIPDSVYPELERIVREVTSIFKKPWFLKGEDYYCTISMGIVYFPKDGETVEELVRKADIALLSAKRGGKNRVEYYDGMDASSSYRRLDLEKNMRTAAMNACTEFEVFYQPIIDAVSYTHLTLPT
;
A
#
# COMPACT_ATOMS: atom_id res chain seq x y z
N LEU A 1 -30.57 36.35 5.56
CA LEU A 1 -30.65 34.94 5.98
C LEU A 1 -30.18 33.98 4.88
N TYR A 2 -30.38 34.28 3.60
CA TYR A 2 -29.94 33.45 2.46
C TYR A 2 -28.42 33.39 2.28
N ASP A 3 -27.72 34.47 2.54
CA ASP A 3 -26.26 34.60 2.30
C ASP A 3 -25.40 33.70 3.21
N ILE A 4 -25.82 33.46 4.45
CA ILE A 4 -25.10 32.63 5.41
C ILE A 4 -25.24 31.14 5.05
N THR A 5 -26.34 30.72 4.49
CA THR A 5 -26.61 29.33 4.10
C THR A 5 -25.83 28.95 2.85
N GLU A 6 -25.82 29.81 1.83
CA GLU A 6 -24.99 29.62 0.62
C GLU A 6 -23.53 29.60 0.94
N LYS A 7 -23.02 30.52 1.76
CA LYS A 7 -21.63 30.58 2.17
C LYS A 7 -21.21 29.31 2.91
N LYS A 8 -22.04 28.77 3.79
CA LYS A 8 -21.79 27.50 4.49
C LYS A 8 -21.79 26.30 3.53
N ILE A 9 -22.66 26.29 2.53
CA ILE A 9 -22.70 25.22 1.52
C ILE A 9 -21.40 25.23 0.69
N TYR A 10 -21.01 26.40 0.16
CA TYR A 10 -19.75 26.53 -0.59
C TYR A 10 -18.52 26.20 0.25
N GLN A 11 -18.50 26.61 1.51
CA GLN A 11 -17.39 26.28 2.41
C GLN A 11 -17.30 24.76 2.64
N LYS A 12 -18.43 24.08 2.82
CA LYS A 12 -18.48 22.62 2.98
C LYS A 12 -18.10 21.86 1.70
N GLU A 13 -18.45 22.41 0.53
CA GLU A 13 -18.03 21.87 -0.77
C GLU A 13 -16.50 22.01 -0.97
N ILE A 14 -15.94 23.15 -0.65
CA ILE A 14 -14.50 23.41 -0.70
C ILE A 14 -13.75 22.47 0.28
N GLU A 15 -14.24 22.33 1.50
CA GLU A 15 -13.68 21.39 2.49
C GLU A 15 -13.77 19.94 2.02
N ASN A 16 -14.87 19.54 1.40
CA ASN A 16 -15.03 18.19 0.83
C ASN A 16 -14.06 17.96 -0.33
N GLN A 17 -13.91 18.90 -1.23
CA GLN A 17 -12.95 18.80 -2.35
C GLN A 17 -11.50 18.78 -1.87
N ALA A 18 -11.19 19.51 -0.78
CA ALA A 18 -9.86 19.56 -0.21
C ALA A 18 -9.47 18.26 0.54
N ASN A 19 -10.45 17.55 1.11
CA ASN A 19 -10.19 16.42 2.03
C ASN A 19 -10.50 15.04 1.45
N ASN A 20 -11.22 14.97 0.32
CA ASN A 20 -11.65 13.68 -0.24
C ASN A 20 -10.99 13.40 -1.58
N ASP A 21 -10.82 12.11 -1.88
CA ASP A 21 -10.48 11.62 -3.22
C ASP A 21 -11.73 11.70 -4.12
N PHE A 22 -11.61 12.40 -5.23
CA PHE A 22 -12.74 12.69 -6.14
C PHE A 22 -13.32 11.43 -6.81
N LEU A 23 -12.49 10.38 -7.01
CA LEU A 23 -12.94 9.16 -7.65
C LEU A 23 -13.73 8.26 -6.70
N THR A 24 -13.20 8.06 -5.51
CA THR A 24 -13.71 7.06 -4.56
C THR A 24 -14.56 7.65 -3.45
N GLY A 25 -14.42 8.95 -3.20
CA GLY A 25 -15.04 9.65 -2.10
C GLY A 25 -14.49 9.29 -0.72
N LEU A 26 -13.45 8.44 -0.63
CA LEU A 26 -12.68 8.28 0.59
C LEU A 26 -11.93 9.56 0.93
N PHE A 27 -11.43 9.68 2.15
CA PHE A 27 -10.50 10.76 2.45
C PHE A 27 -9.23 10.62 1.61
N ASN A 28 -8.62 11.77 1.26
CA ASN A 28 -7.41 11.80 0.47
C ASN A 28 -6.14 11.74 1.33
N ARG A 29 -4.97 11.74 0.69
CA ARG A 29 -3.66 11.73 1.32
C ARG A 29 -3.47 12.83 2.35
N MET A 30 -3.85 14.07 2.00
CA MET A 30 -3.67 15.23 2.89
C MET A 30 -4.46 15.05 4.18
N ARG A 31 -5.70 14.58 4.09
CA ARG A 31 -6.52 14.29 5.26
C ARG A 31 -5.96 13.11 6.07
N CYS A 32 -5.44 12.08 5.42
CA CYS A 32 -4.77 10.96 6.08
C CYS A 32 -3.61 11.44 6.97
N GLU A 33 -2.72 12.27 6.42
CA GLU A 33 -1.55 12.79 7.13
C GLU A 33 -1.96 13.66 8.34
N GLN A 34 -2.99 14.48 8.19
CA GLN A 34 -3.53 15.29 9.27
C GLN A 34 -4.13 14.44 10.40
N ASP A 35 -4.98 13.49 10.05
CA ASP A 35 -5.66 12.62 11.01
C ASP A 35 -4.65 11.70 11.72
N LEU A 36 -3.70 11.11 11.00
CA LEU A 36 -2.63 10.29 11.57
C LEU A 36 -1.82 11.08 12.60
N GLY A 37 -1.44 12.33 12.28
CA GLY A 37 -0.76 13.20 13.22
C GLY A 37 -1.58 13.49 14.49
N GLN A 38 -2.90 13.58 14.38
CA GLN A 38 -3.78 13.73 15.56
C GLN A 38 -3.86 12.44 16.38
N PHE A 39 -3.98 11.28 15.71
CA PHE A 39 -4.04 9.98 16.40
C PHE A 39 -2.74 9.65 17.12
N ILE A 40 -1.58 9.92 16.52
CA ILE A 40 -0.27 9.75 17.17
C ILE A 40 -0.21 10.55 18.48
N ARG A 41 -0.60 11.84 18.45
CA ARG A 41 -0.60 12.68 19.65
C ARG A 41 -1.52 12.14 20.74
N LYS A 42 -2.78 11.80 20.39
CA LYS A 42 -3.78 11.25 21.32
C LYS A 42 -3.33 9.93 21.94
N THR A 43 -2.73 9.06 21.14
CA THR A 43 -2.24 7.74 21.58
C THR A 43 -1.10 7.90 22.57
N ARG A 44 -0.18 8.85 22.32
CA ARG A 44 0.92 9.14 23.24
C ARG A 44 0.44 9.75 24.57
N GLU A 45 -0.55 10.63 24.54
CA GLU A 45 -1.11 11.24 25.75
C GLU A 45 -1.79 10.20 26.65
N LYS A 46 -2.30 9.11 26.10
CA LYS A 46 -3.04 8.06 26.80
C LYS A 46 -2.20 6.82 27.12
N ASP A 47 -0.92 6.78 26.73
CA ASP A 47 -0.09 5.57 26.76
C ASP A 47 -0.79 4.36 26.09
N ALA A 48 -1.41 4.63 24.95
CA ALA A 48 -2.20 3.66 24.20
C ALA A 48 -1.48 3.24 22.91
N THR A 49 -2.08 2.35 22.14
CA THR A 49 -1.55 1.86 20.85
C THR A 49 -2.59 2.04 19.75
N GLY A 50 -2.15 2.46 18.59
CA GLY A 50 -2.93 2.43 17.36
C GLY A 50 -2.16 1.72 16.25
N ALA A 51 -2.79 1.53 15.10
CA ALA A 51 -2.15 0.91 13.94
C ALA A 51 -2.46 1.66 12.65
N LEU A 52 -1.54 1.58 11.70
CA LEU A 52 -1.70 2.06 10.34
C LEU A 52 -1.58 0.86 9.40
N LEU A 53 -2.62 0.62 8.61
CA LEU A 53 -2.67 -0.39 7.55
C LEU A 53 -2.45 0.31 6.22
N TYR A 54 -1.35 0.01 5.54
CA TYR A 54 -1.05 0.52 4.21
C TYR A 54 -1.25 -0.60 3.19
N MET A 55 -2.12 -0.39 2.21
CA MET A 55 -2.60 -1.41 1.31
C MET A 55 -2.36 -1.02 -0.15
N GLY A 56 -1.98 -1.98 -0.97
CA GLY A 56 -1.89 -1.81 -2.41
C GLY A 56 -2.51 -2.98 -3.15
N LEU A 57 -3.31 -2.69 -4.18
CA LEU A 57 -3.87 -3.72 -5.03
C LEU A 57 -2.77 -4.45 -5.80
N ASP A 58 -2.85 -5.76 -5.84
CA ASP A 58 -1.90 -6.56 -6.59
C ASP A 58 -2.30 -6.58 -8.06
N ASP A 59 -1.32 -6.33 -8.94
CA ASP A 59 -1.47 -6.38 -10.39
C ASP A 59 -2.60 -5.50 -10.98
N PHE A 60 -2.99 -4.43 -10.28
CA PHE A 60 -4.02 -3.50 -10.73
C PHE A 60 -3.76 -2.93 -12.12
N LYS A 61 -2.48 -2.75 -12.47
CA LYS A 61 -2.10 -2.34 -13.81
C LYS A 61 -2.61 -3.31 -14.87
N HIS A 62 -2.57 -4.63 -14.64
CA HIS A 62 -3.07 -5.62 -15.59
C HIS A 62 -4.58 -5.50 -15.84
N ILE A 63 -5.34 -5.08 -14.81
CA ILE A 63 -6.79 -4.80 -14.97
C ILE A 63 -6.97 -3.58 -15.88
N ASN A 64 -6.21 -2.51 -15.67
CA ASN A 64 -6.27 -1.32 -16.51
C ASN A 64 -5.84 -1.61 -17.95
N ASP A 65 -4.73 -2.34 -18.13
CA ASP A 65 -4.19 -2.66 -19.45
C ASP A 65 -5.13 -3.62 -20.23
N GLY A 66 -5.79 -4.56 -19.53
CA GLY A 66 -6.67 -5.56 -20.15
C GLY A 66 -8.10 -5.06 -20.38
N LEU A 67 -8.70 -4.35 -19.42
CA LEU A 67 -10.09 -3.92 -19.47
C LEU A 67 -10.29 -2.43 -19.78
N GLY A 68 -9.27 -1.63 -19.55
CA GLY A 68 -9.32 -0.17 -19.64
C GLY A 68 -9.51 0.52 -18.29
N HIS A 69 -9.02 1.75 -18.18
CA HIS A 69 -9.03 2.56 -16.94
C HIS A 69 -10.43 2.73 -16.33
N GLN A 70 -11.47 2.77 -17.15
CA GLN A 70 -12.86 2.88 -16.66
C GLN A 70 -13.26 1.70 -15.74
N TYR A 71 -12.78 0.48 -16.00
CA TYR A 71 -13.05 -0.68 -15.16
C TYR A 71 -12.18 -0.70 -13.91
N GLY A 72 -10.94 -0.20 -14.00
CA GLY A 72 -10.12 0.06 -12.83
C GLY A 72 -10.78 1.07 -11.88
N ASP A 73 -11.36 2.14 -12.41
CA ASP A 73 -12.11 3.13 -11.64
C ASP A 73 -13.34 2.54 -10.96
N ILE A 74 -14.08 1.67 -11.66
CA ILE A 74 -15.23 0.94 -11.08
C ILE A 74 -14.76 0.06 -9.94
N LEU A 75 -13.67 -0.69 -10.11
CA LEU A 75 -13.09 -1.55 -9.08
C LEU A 75 -12.67 -0.73 -7.85
N LEU A 76 -11.95 0.38 -8.03
CA LEU A 76 -11.53 1.26 -6.94
C LEU A 76 -12.73 1.82 -6.15
N LYS A 77 -13.81 2.22 -6.83
CA LYS A 77 -15.06 2.66 -6.19
C LYS A 77 -15.71 1.55 -5.38
N ALA A 78 -15.78 0.34 -5.93
CA ALA A 78 -16.39 -0.82 -5.28
C ALA A 78 -15.61 -1.23 -4.02
N ILE A 79 -14.27 -1.25 -4.09
CA ILE A 79 -13.40 -1.50 -2.94
C ILE A 79 -13.63 -0.44 -1.86
N SER A 80 -13.63 0.83 -2.24
CA SER A 80 -13.83 1.95 -1.31
C SER A 80 -15.17 1.88 -0.60
N HIS A 81 -16.22 1.51 -1.33
CA HIS A 81 -17.55 1.28 -0.74
C HIS A 81 -17.53 0.13 0.27
N SER A 82 -16.83 -0.96 -0.05
CA SER A 82 -16.72 -2.12 0.83
C SER A 82 -15.93 -1.80 2.10
N LEU A 83 -14.82 -1.06 2.00
CA LEU A 83 -14.03 -0.63 3.15
C LEU A 83 -14.85 0.23 4.13
N ARG A 84 -15.65 1.17 3.63
CA ARG A 84 -16.51 2.03 4.47
C ARG A 84 -17.59 1.28 5.24
N ARG A 85 -17.90 0.05 4.89
CA ARG A 85 -18.93 -0.76 5.55
C ARG A 85 -18.39 -1.64 6.67
N ILE A 86 -17.09 -1.60 6.91
CA ILE A 86 -16.49 -2.33 8.02
C ILE A 86 -16.62 -1.48 9.27
N ASP A 87 -17.27 -2.04 10.29
CA ASP A 87 -17.49 -1.37 11.57
C ASP A 87 -16.17 -0.96 12.21
N GLY A 88 -16.13 0.28 12.68
CA GLY A 88 -14.97 0.86 13.39
C GLY A 88 -13.98 1.58 12.51
N ILE A 89 -14.07 1.47 11.18
CA ILE A 89 -13.18 2.17 10.25
C ILE A 89 -13.90 3.03 9.20
N GLU A 90 -15.19 3.26 9.33
CA GLU A 90 -16.03 3.99 8.36
C GLU A 90 -15.47 5.38 8.03
N ASN A 91 -14.85 6.01 9.02
CA ASN A 91 -14.32 7.37 8.94
C ASN A 91 -12.78 7.44 8.99
N THR A 92 -12.10 6.32 8.86
CA THR A 92 -10.63 6.25 8.92
C THR A 92 -10.04 5.49 7.73
N CYS A 93 -10.76 5.52 6.61
CA CYS A 93 -10.33 4.98 5.32
C CYS A 93 -9.89 6.09 4.37
N TYR A 94 -8.74 5.92 3.77
CA TYR A 94 -8.10 6.92 2.91
C TYR A 94 -7.62 6.29 1.60
N ARG A 95 -7.58 7.09 0.53
CA ARG A 95 -6.89 6.73 -0.71
C ARG A 95 -5.68 7.64 -0.89
N MET A 96 -4.51 7.02 -1.02
CA MET A 96 -3.24 7.75 -1.14
C MET A 96 -2.94 8.17 -2.58
N GLY A 97 -3.55 7.50 -3.54
CA GLY A 97 -3.43 7.69 -4.98
C GLY A 97 -3.33 6.35 -5.70
N GLY A 98 -3.55 6.35 -7.02
CA GLY A 98 -3.47 5.10 -7.80
C GLY A 98 -4.31 3.97 -7.21
N ASP A 99 -3.65 2.89 -6.86
CA ASP A 99 -4.20 1.66 -6.27
C ASP A 99 -3.90 1.51 -4.76
N GLU A 100 -3.46 2.58 -4.10
CA GLU A 100 -3.04 2.57 -2.70
C GLU A 100 -4.11 3.12 -1.76
N PHE A 101 -4.38 2.36 -0.70
CA PHE A 101 -5.32 2.70 0.36
C PHE A 101 -4.65 2.64 1.73
N VAL A 102 -5.18 3.43 2.64
CA VAL A 102 -4.76 3.43 4.03
C VAL A 102 -5.97 3.32 4.95
N VAL A 103 -5.82 2.58 6.03
CA VAL A 103 -6.76 2.57 7.15
C VAL A 103 -6.00 2.89 8.42
N ILE A 104 -6.50 3.87 9.17
CA ILE A 104 -5.97 4.18 10.50
C ILE A 104 -6.86 3.51 11.54
N ILE A 105 -6.24 2.76 12.44
CA ILE A 105 -6.90 2.12 13.58
C ILE A 105 -6.54 2.91 14.83
N PRO A 106 -7.44 3.77 15.34
CA PRO A 106 -7.20 4.51 16.57
C PRO A 106 -7.19 3.59 17.80
N ASP A 107 -6.71 4.11 18.92
CA ASP A 107 -6.65 3.39 20.20
C ASP A 107 -7.96 2.76 20.62
N SER A 108 -9.07 3.42 20.39
CA SER A 108 -10.42 2.95 20.74
C SER A 108 -10.85 1.71 19.95
N VAL A 109 -10.32 1.49 18.76
CA VAL A 109 -10.66 0.37 17.87
C VAL A 109 -9.52 -0.66 17.80
N TYR A 110 -8.35 -0.33 18.32
CA TYR A 110 -7.18 -1.20 18.30
C TYR A 110 -7.41 -2.64 18.81
N PRO A 111 -8.22 -2.88 19.85
CA PRO A 111 -8.53 -4.26 20.27
C PRO A 111 -9.19 -5.11 19.17
N GLU A 112 -9.79 -4.49 18.17
CA GLU A 112 -10.46 -5.15 17.06
C GLU A 112 -9.58 -5.28 15.79
N LEU A 113 -8.30 -4.91 15.87
CA LEU A 113 -7.38 -4.90 14.72
C LEU A 113 -7.43 -6.19 13.91
N GLU A 114 -7.33 -7.34 14.58
CA GLU A 114 -7.32 -8.64 13.90
C GLU A 114 -8.65 -8.96 13.19
N ARG A 115 -9.77 -8.52 13.75
CA ARG A 115 -11.09 -8.62 13.10
C ARG A 115 -11.10 -7.78 11.83
N ILE A 116 -10.70 -6.51 11.95
CA ILE A 116 -10.68 -5.56 10.83
C ILE A 116 -9.76 -6.05 9.71
N VAL A 117 -8.56 -6.52 10.03
CA VAL A 117 -7.63 -7.09 9.04
C VAL A 117 -8.27 -8.28 8.30
N ARG A 118 -8.96 -9.18 9.02
CA ARG A 118 -9.68 -10.30 8.38
C ARG A 118 -10.83 -9.81 7.50
N GLU A 119 -11.60 -8.83 7.93
CA GLU A 119 -12.71 -8.29 7.13
C GLU A 119 -12.21 -7.57 5.89
N VAL A 120 -11.16 -6.74 5.98
CA VAL A 120 -10.52 -6.09 4.83
C VAL A 120 -10.02 -7.13 3.84
N THR A 121 -9.28 -8.14 4.30
CA THR A 121 -8.78 -9.20 3.39
C THR A 121 -9.91 -10.05 2.79
N SER A 122 -11.05 -10.20 3.50
CA SER A 122 -12.20 -10.96 3.01
C SER A 122 -12.88 -10.32 1.81
N ILE A 123 -12.78 -8.99 1.66
CA ILE A 123 -13.30 -8.26 0.49
C ILE A 123 -12.72 -8.82 -0.81
N PHE A 124 -11.46 -9.26 -0.78
CA PHE A 124 -10.70 -9.73 -1.95
C PHE A 124 -10.77 -11.25 -2.19
N LYS A 125 -11.51 -11.98 -1.35
CA LYS A 125 -11.71 -13.43 -1.54
C LYS A 125 -12.74 -13.77 -2.60
N LYS A 126 -13.59 -12.81 -2.98
CA LYS A 126 -14.62 -12.96 -4.00
C LYS A 126 -14.19 -12.26 -5.28
N PRO A 127 -14.61 -12.76 -6.44
CA PRO A 127 -14.37 -12.07 -7.69
C PRO A 127 -15.15 -10.75 -7.76
N TRP A 128 -14.62 -9.82 -8.54
CA TRP A 128 -15.26 -8.59 -8.91
C TRP A 128 -15.90 -8.74 -10.28
N PHE A 129 -17.19 -8.46 -10.39
CA PHE A 129 -17.91 -8.55 -11.66
C PHE A 129 -17.65 -7.29 -12.49
N LEU A 130 -16.81 -7.42 -13.50
CA LEU A 130 -16.40 -6.31 -14.38
C LEU A 130 -16.64 -6.73 -15.84
N LYS A 131 -17.24 -5.85 -16.64
CA LYS A 131 -17.47 -6.08 -18.07
C LYS A 131 -18.23 -7.39 -18.40
N GLY A 132 -19.05 -7.88 -17.48
CA GLY A 132 -19.81 -9.12 -17.69
C GLY A 132 -19.10 -10.40 -17.28
N GLU A 133 -17.90 -10.31 -16.70
CA GLU A 133 -17.09 -11.45 -16.27
C GLU A 133 -16.56 -11.27 -14.85
N ASP A 134 -16.15 -12.37 -14.23
CA ASP A 134 -15.56 -12.40 -12.89
C ASP A 134 -14.05 -12.22 -12.95
N TYR A 135 -13.55 -11.19 -12.26
CA TYR A 135 -12.12 -10.89 -12.13
C TYR A 135 -11.66 -10.99 -10.69
N TYR A 136 -10.52 -11.63 -10.49
CA TYR A 136 -9.88 -11.70 -9.17
C TYR A 136 -8.82 -10.62 -9.06
N CYS A 137 -8.88 -9.88 -7.95
CA CYS A 137 -7.86 -8.92 -7.55
C CYS A 137 -7.52 -9.23 -6.11
N THR A 138 -6.23 -9.28 -5.78
CA THR A 138 -5.77 -9.47 -4.41
C THR A 138 -5.18 -8.18 -3.86
N ILE A 139 -4.87 -8.18 -2.58
CA ILE A 139 -4.30 -7.04 -1.87
C ILE A 139 -3.07 -7.48 -1.09
N SER A 140 -2.04 -6.68 -1.13
CA SER A 140 -0.92 -6.75 -0.19
C SER A 140 -1.06 -5.64 0.84
N MET A 141 -0.69 -5.92 2.09
CA MET A 141 -0.88 -4.99 3.21
C MET A 141 0.36 -4.96 4.09
N GLY A 142 0.83 -3.75 4.42
CA GLY A 142 1.82 -3.49 5.45
C GLY A 142 1.18 -2.88 6.68
N ILE A 143 1.52 -3.35 7.87
CA ILE A 143 1.00 -2.87 9.15
C ILE A 143 2.12 -2.35 10.03
N VAL A 144 1.92 -1.17 10.60
CA VAL A 144 2.78 -0.56 11.61
C VAL A 144 1.95 -0.14 12.82
N TYR A 145 2.59 -0.13 13.97
CA TYR A 145 1.98 0.30 15.23
C TYR A 145 2.53 1.66 15.66
N PHE A 146 1.66 2.53 16.13
CA PHE A 146 2.10 3.76 16.75
C PHE A 146 1.71 3.81 18.23
N PRO A 147 2.56 4.34 19.12
CA PRO A 147 3.84 4.97 18.83
C PRO A 147 5.04 4.01 18.68
N LYS A 148 4.85 2.70 18.85
CA LYS A 148 5.92 1.69 18.90
C LYS A 148 6.88 1.73 17.70
N ASP A 149 6.32 1.78 16.49
CA ASP A 149 7.10 1.75 15.25
C ASP A 149 7.46 3.13 14.75
N GLY A 150 6.87 4.20 15.28
CA GLY A 150 7.18 5.57 14.92
C GLY A 150 6.31 6.59 15.64
N GLU A 151 6.84 7.80 15.77
CA GLU A 151 6.19 8.92 16.43
C GLU A 151 5.84 10.07 15.47
N THR A 152 6.25 9.96 14.20
CA THR A 152 5.93 10.96 13.15
C THR A 152 5.15 10.32 12.02
N VAL A 153 4.39 11.15 11.30
CA VAL A 153 3.59 10.73 10.15
C VAL A 153 4.50 10.13 9.07
N GLU A 154 5.59 10.83 8.74
CA GLU A 154 6.54 10.44 7.70
C GLU A 154 7.20 9.09 8.02
N GLU A 155 7.55 8.90 9.29
CA GLU A 155 8.19 7.66 9.74
C GLU A 155 7.24 6.47 9.62
N LEU A 156 5.99 6.62 10.09
CA LEU A 156 4.98 5.55 10.04
C LEU A 156 4.58 5.21 8.63
N VAL A 157 4.32 6.21 7.77
CA VAL A 157 3.97 5.98 6.37
C VAL A 157 5.11 5.27 5.64
N ARG A 158 6.36 5.70 5.84
CA ARG A 158 7.54 5.05 5.24
C ARG A 158 7.70 3.61 5.72
N LYS A 159 7.53 3.32 7.01
CA LYS A 159 7.64 1.97 7.55
C LYS A 159 6.51 1.06 7.10
N ALA A 160 5.30 1.59 6.98
CA ALA A 160 4.15 0.86 6.44
C ALA A 160 4.35 0.51 4.96
N ASP A 161 4.91 1.44 4.16
CA ASP A 161 5.26 1.18 2.76
C ASP A 161 6.36 0.11 2.64
N ILE A 162 7.37 0.12 3.51
CA ILE A 162 8.39 -0.96 3.57
C ILE A 162 7.73 -2.32 3.81
N ALA A 163 6.82 -2.41 4.78
CA ALA A 163 6.10 -3.65 5.07
C ALA A 163 5.20 -4.06 3.90
N LEU A 164 4.51 -3.11 3.25
CA LEU A 164 3.74 -3.38 2.03
C LEU A 164 4.62 -3.92 0.89
N LEU A 165 5.80 -3.31 0.70
CA LEU A 165 6.74 -3.77 -0.31
C LEU A 165 7.27 -5.19 0.00
N SER A 166 7.48 -5.51 1.28
CA SER A 166 7.82 -6.87 1.73
C SER A 166 6.69 -7.85 1.39
N ALA A 167 5.43 -7.49 1.67
CA ALA A 167 4.28 -8.31 1.30
C ALA A 167 4.23 -8.57 -0.22
N LYS A 168 4.42 -7.54 -1.05
CA LYS A 168 4.44 -7.67 -2.52
C LYS A 168 5.58 -8.57 -3.01
N ARG A 169 6.78 -8.44 -2.43
CA ARG A 169 7.97 -9.28 -2.76
C ARG A 169 7.83 -10.72 -2.26
N GLY A 170 7.21 -10.92 -1.12
CA GLY A 170 6.98 -12.23 -0.52
C GLY A 170 5.97 -13.11 -1.26
N GLY A 171 5.39 -12.63 -2.38
CA GLY A 171 4.46 -13.36 -3.23
C GLY A 171 3.06 -12.75 -3.33
N LYS A 172 2.89 -11.50 -2.86
CA LYS A 172 1.61 -10.77 -2.87
C LYS A 172 0.50 -11.45 -2.04
N ASN A 173 -0.71 -10.93 -2.06
CA ASN A 173 -1.90 -11.48 -1.38
C ASN A 173 -1.64 -11.85 0.08
N ARG A 174 -0.99 -10.96 0.83
CA ARG A 174 -0.61 -11.19 2.22
C ARG A 174 -0.52 -9.92 3.04
N VAL A 175 -0.48 -10.12 4.35
CA VAL A 175 -0.26 -9.08 5.35
C VAL A 175 1.14 -9.26 5.92
N GLU A 176 1.92 -8.19 5.97
CA GLU A 176 3.22 -8.16 6.63
C GLU A 176 3.23 -7.07 7.70
N TYR A 177 3.78 -7.41 8.85
CA TYR A 177 3.98 -6.47 9.95
C TYR A 177 5.41 -5.93 9.87
N TYR A 178 5.57 -4.63 10.13
CA TYR A 178 6.90 -4.06 10.18
C TYR A 178 7.70 -4.64 11.35
N ASP A 179 8.82 -5.28 11.08
CA ASP A 179 9.68 -5.93 12.08
C ASP A 179 11.03 -5.24 12.28
N GLY A 180 11.28 -4.16 11.55
CA GLY A 180 12.54 -3.41 11.59
C GLY A 180 13.67 -4.00 10.73
N MET A 181 13.55 -5.24 10.25
CA MET A 181 14.62 -5.91 9.50
C MET A 181 14.67 -5.49 8.02
N ASP A 182 13.52 -5.20 7.42
CA ASP A 182 13.42 -4.89 5.98
C ASP A 182 13.92 -3.50 5.59
N ALA A 183 14.06 -2.57 6.54
CA ALA A 183 14.61 -1.24 6.26
C ALA A 183 16.03 -1.33 5.68
N SER A 184 16.85 -2.28 6.16
CA SER A 184 18.21 -2.50 5.66
C SER A 184 18.24 -3.04 4.23
N SER A 185 17.28 -3.87 3.84
CA SER A 185 17.23 -4.48 2.51
C SER A 185 16.82 -3.50 1.42
N SER A 186 15.92 -2.58 1.71
CA SER A 186 15.47 -1.56 0.75
C SER A 186 16.54 -0.48 0.50
N TYR A 187 17.21 -0.01 1.56
CA TYR A 187 18.37 0.88 1.42
C TYR A 187 19.53 0.20 0.69
N ARG A 188 19.82 -1.04 1.06
CA ARG A 188 20.87 -1.84 0.41
C ARG A 188 20.64 -2.04 -1.09
N ARG A 189 19.37 -2.15 -1.52
CA ARG A 189 19.02 -2.27 -2.93
C ARG A 189 19.21 -0.95 -3.69
N LEU A 190 18.78 0.18 -3.12
CA LEU A 190 19.03 1.50 -3.72
C LEU A 190 20.52 1.81 -3.82
N ASP A 191 21.29 1.48 -2.78
CA ASP A 191 22.74 1.58 -2.79
C ASP A 191 23.35 0.62 -3.82
N LEU A 192 22.85 -0.60 -3.93
CA LEU A 192 23.30 -1.55 -4.92
C LEU A 192 23.01 -1.05 -6.34
N GLU A 193 21.80 -0.55 -6.64
CA GLU A 193 21.45 0.02 -7.94
C GLU A 193 22.30 1.24 -8.27
N LYS A 194 22.57 2.12 -7.30
CA LYS A 194 23.47 3.27 -7.46
C LYS A 194 24.89 2.81 -7.76
N ASN A 195 25.40 1.85 -6.99
CA ASN A 195 26.74 1.31 -7.16
C ASN A 195 26.89 0.56 -8.50
N MET A 196 25.87 -0.22 -8.90
CA MET A 196 25.84 -0.88 -10.21
C MET A 196 25.87 0.14 -11.39
N ARG A 197 25.13 1.26 -11.28
CA ARG A 197 25.19 2.32 -12.30
C ARG A 197 26.55 2.97 -12.33
N THR A 198 27.15 3.24 -11.19
CA THR A 198 28.48 3.83 -11.10
C THR A 198 29.53 2.88 -11.66
N ALA A 199 29.47 1.59 -11.33
CA ALA A 199 30.37 0.57 -11.86
C ALA A 199 30.21 0.39 -13.38
N ALA A 200 28.98 0.45 -13.91
CA ALA A 200 28.73 0.41 -15.35
C ALA A 200 29.31 1.63 -16.08
N MET A 201 29.26 2.83 -15.46
CA MET A 201 29.90 4.03 -16.00
C MET A 201 31.44 3.95 -15.97
N ASN A 202 32.02 3.18 -15.03
CA ASN A 202 33.45 2.94 -14.88
C ASN A 202 33.95 1.70 -15.66
N ALA A 203 33.35 1.42 -16.81
CA ALA A 203 33.71 0.30 -17.68
C ALA A 203 33.63 -1.08 -16.99
N CYS A 204 32.79 -1.25 -15.97
CA CYS A 204 32.54 -2.51 -15.29
C CYS A 204 33.79 -3.17 -14.66
N THR A 205 34.82 -2.38 -14.32
CA THR A 205 36.08 -2.88 -13.76
C THR A 205 35.93 -3.56 -12.41
N GLU A 206 34.79 -3.37 -11.73
CA GLU A 206 34.48 -3.96 -10.44
C GLU A 206 33.71 -5.30 -10.54
N PHE A 207 33.40 -5.76 -11.76
CA PHE A 207 32.67 -7.00 -11.98
C PHE A 207 33.62 -8.12 -12.42
N GLU A 208 33.51 -9.26 -11.77
CA GLU A 208 34.11 -10.51 -12.22
C GLU A 208 33.01 -11.42 -12.80
N VAL A 209 33.29 -12.01 -13.96
CA VAL A 209 32.36 -12.94 -14.61
C VAL A 209 32.69 -14.37 -14.17
N PHE A 210 31.74 -14.99 -13.50
CA PHE A 210 31.85 -16.41 -13.14
C PHE A 210 30.95 -17.24 -14.06
N TYR A 211 31.50 -18.31 -14.62
CA TYR A 211 30.77 -19.26 -15.46
C TYR A 211 30.42 -20.48 -14.64
N GLN A 212 29.14 -20.86 -14.63
CA GLN A 212 28.69 -22.12 -14.06
C GLN A 212 28.45 -23.11 -15.21
N PRO A 213 29.11 -24.29 -15.23
CA PRO A 213 28.85 -25.27 -16.26
C PRO A 213 27.42 -25.82 -16.12
N ILE A 214 26.66 -25.80 -17.22
CA ILE A 214 25.37 -26.46 -17.31
C ILE A 214 25.65 -27.85 -17.90
N ILE A 215 25.40 -28.88 -17.13
CA ILE A 215 25.55 -30.28 -17.54
C ILE A 215 24.16 -30.83 -17.84
N ASP A 216 23.95 -31.28 -19.08
CA ASP A 216 22.75 -32.07 -19.40
C ASP A 216 22.96 -33.49 -18.86
N ALA A 217 22.18 -33.84 -17.82
CA ALA A 217 22.24 -35.14 -17.16
C ALA A 217 21.79 -36.31 -18.05
N VAL A 218 21.15 -36.04 -19.18
CA VAL A 218 20.61 -37.06 -20.08
C VAL A 218 21.55 -37.37 -21.23
N SER A 219 22.29 -36.40 -21.74
CA SER A 219 23.10 -36.55 -22.96
C SER A 219 24.61 -36.49 -22.76
N TYR A 220 25.12 -36.16 -21.57
CA TYR A 220 26.55 -35.95 -21.26
C TYR A 220 27.25 -34.93 -22.21
N THR A 221 26.51 -34.06 -22.86
CA THR A 221 27.06 -33.05 -23.76
C THR A 221 27.49 -31.80 -23.00
N HIS A 222 28.74 -31.44 -23.09
CA HIS A 222 29.25 -30.16 -22.62
C HIS A 222 28.78 -29.06 -23.58
N LEU A 223 27.91 -28.14 -23.11
CA LEU A 223 27.66 -26.90 -23.83
C LEU A 223 28.83 -25.95 -23.59
N THR A 224 29.72 -25.82 -24.58
CA THR A 224 30.71 -24.75 -24.61
C THR A 224 30.02 -23.48 -25.04
N LEU A 225 30.08 -22.45 -24.22
CA LEU A 225 29.67 -21.11 -24.66
C LEU A 225 30.61 -20.62 -25.74
N PRO A 226 30.10 -20.00 -26.81
CA PRO A 226 30.96 -19.39 -27.82
C PRO A 226 31.82 -18.28 -27.19
N THR A 227 33.11 -18.30 -27.43
CA THR A 227 34.09 -17.26 -27.09
C THR A 227 33.79 -15.94 -27.76
#